data_b9fd58bcdf9e12e3da4e239d15cc1a00
#
_entry.id   b9fd58bcdf9e12e3da4e239d15cc1a00
#
_cell.length_a   1.000
_cell.length_b   1.000
_cell.length_c   1.000
_cell.angle_alpha   90.00
_cell.angle_beta   90.00
_cell.angle_gamma   90.00
#
_symmetry.space_group_name_H-M   'P 1'
#
loop_
_entity.id
_entity.type
_entity.pdbx_description
1 polymer ?
#
loop_
_entity_poly.entity_id
_entity_poly.type
_entity_poly.pdbx_seq_one_letter_code
_entity_poly.pdbx_strand_id
1 'polypeptide(L)'
;DYVDAASYELGRSYIAQERYAEGAGQLERFIADYPSSPRRAQALADLGLAYLNLGDKEKSLKYYDMVVETAPQSSEAKGAMQGIREIYVSDGKVDDYFDYAARVGMESDLTAMSRDSLSFAAAQKLYLAGQTDAAAKSLRSYVRSYPKGYYLNDALYFLSDCYLRTGERGDAIETLTELAGQGTNQYSVTVLEKLSELTYEDKRYDEAAAAFRKLYDVTTTVAGREDAMTGYVRATLAGGDASKIEAMAADVAAHPDAGAVALRESKFAWAELLRQQDRRADAVKLYRELAADVRSKEGSAAAYYVLEDTFEKGDMDKTEKAIFAYSEREPQAYWLAKAFILLGDVYVRKGDNFQARATRASRTAIRLPTTGSWTKPRNGSQN
;
A
#
# COMPACT_ATOMS: atom_id res chain seq x y z
N ASP A 1 -46.71 -19.46 -44.96
CA ASP A 1 -46.41 -20.18 -43.71
C ASP A 1 -45.15 -21.08 -43.76
N TYR A 2 -44.87 -21.71 -44.94
CA TYR A 2 -43.66 -22.53 -45.11
C TYR A 2 -42.42 -21.68 -45.53
N VAL A 3 -42.64 -20.59 -46.25
CA VAL A 3 -41.60 -19.78 -46.85
C VAL A 3 -40.91 -18.91 -45.77
N ASP A 4 -41.70 -18.34 -44.87
CA ASP A 4 -41.16 -17.58 -43.74
C ASP A 4 -40.35 -18.48 -42.80
N ALA A 5 -40.86 -19.72 -42.53
CA ALA A 5 -40.13 -20.70 -41.75
C ALA A 5 -38.79 -21.08 -42.38
N ALA A 6 -38.78 -21.38 -43.68
CA ALA A 6 -37.55 -21.74 -44.40
C ALA A 6 -36.53 -20.59 -44.44
N SER A 7 -36.99 -19.34 -44.62
CA SER A 7 -36.14 -18.15 -44.62
C SER A 7 -35.51 -17.92 -43.25
N TYR A 8 -36.24 -18.10 -42.16
CA TYR A 8 -35.73 -18.00 -40.79
C TYR A 8 -34.72 -19.12 -40.51
N GLU A 9 -35.05 -20.38 -40.80
CA GLU A 9 -34.16 -21.52 -40.53
C GLU A 9 -32.84 -21.43 -41.33
N LEU A 10 -32.86 -20.84 -42.52
CA LEU A 10 -31.64 -20.57 -43.29
C LEU A 10 -30.72 -19.61 -42.53
N GLY A 11 -31.24 -18.50 -42.01
CA GLY A 11 -30.45 -17.54 -41.21
C GLY A 11 -29.88 -18.17 -39.93
N ARG A 12 -30.73 -18.95 -39.26
CA ARG A 12 -30.35 -19.67 -38.04
C ARG A 12 -29.28 -20.74 -38.30
N SER A 13 -29.37 -21.43 -39.47
CA SER A 13 -28.34 -22.40 -39.88
C SER A 13 -26.97 -21.74 -40.08
N TYR A 14 -26.91 -20.53 -40.62
CA TYR A 14 -25.66 -19.79 -40.72
C TYR A 14 -25.10 -19.45 -39.35
N ILE A 15 -25.93 -19.00 -38.40
CA ILE A 15 -25.50 -18.72 -37.03
C ILE A 15 -24.97 -19.99 -36.35
N ALA A 16 -25.63 -21.11 -36.47
CA ALA A 16 -25.20 -22.39 -35.93
C ALA A 16 -23.87 -22.89 -36.52
N GLN A 17 -23.49 -22.41 -37.70
CA GLN A 17 -22.19 -22.64 -38.33
C GLN A 17 -21.18 -21.54 -38.02
N GLU A 18 -21.45 -20.64 -37.05
CA GLU A 18 -20.63 -19.49 -36.68
C GLU A 18 -20.40 -18.49 -37.84
N ARG A 19 -21.20 -18.57 -38.91
CA ARG A 19 -21.20 -17.64 -40.04
C ARG A 19 -22.10 -16.47 -39.73
N TYR A 20 -21.72 -15.70 -38.73
CA TYR A 20 -22.56 -14.66 -38.12
C TYR A 20 -22.95 -13.54 -39.10
N ALA A 21 -22.05 -13.15 -40.01
CA ALA A 21 -22.32 -12.09 -40.98
C ALA A 21 -23.39 -12.50 -41.98
N GLU A 22 -23.32 -13.73 -42.52
CA GLU A 22 -24.32 -14.26 -43.46
C GLU A 22 -25.65 -14.52 -42.75
N GLY A 23 -25.59 -15.04 -41.49
CA GLY A 23 -26.76 -15.23 -40.63
C GLY A 23 -27.51 -13.94 -40.38
N ALA A 24 -26.76 -12.88 -39.97
CA ALA A 24 -27.34 -11.57 -39.75
C ALA A 24 -28.00 -10.99 -41.01
N GLY A 25 -27.30 -11.02 -42.15
CA GLY A 25 -27.85 -10.53 -43.41
C GLY A 25 -29.13 -11.27 -43.87
N GLN A 26 -29.20 -12.60 -43.63
CA GLN A 26 -30.38 -13.39 -43.93
C GLN A 26 -31.55 -13.07 -42.97
N LEU A 27 -31.27 -12.94 -41.68
CA LEU A 27 -32.29 -12.62 -40.68
C LEU A 27 -32.81 -11.17 -40.81
N GLU A 28 -31.96 -10.22 -41.21
CA GLU A 28 -32.41 -8.85 -41.52
C GLU A 28 -33.39 -8.82 -42.68
N ARG A 29 -33.14 -9.59 -43.74
CA ARG A 29 -34.10 -9.77 -44.83
C ARG A 29 -35.39 -10.43 -44.34
N PHE A 30 -35.27 -11.48 -43.51
CA PHE A 30 -36.42 -12.15 -42.94
C PHE A 30 -37.33 -11.20 -42.16
N ILE A 31 -36.82 -10.37 -41.27
CA ILE A 31 -37.64 -9.43 -40.47
C ILE A 31 -38.26 -8.32 -41.33
N ALA A 32 -37.61 -7.98 -42.46
CA ALA A 32 -38.15 -7.00 -43.42
C ALA A 32 -39.28 -7.61 -44.28
N ASP A 33 -39.09 -8.82 -44.81
CA ASP A 33 -40.01 -9.47 -45.70
C ASP A 33 -41.23 -10.07 -44.97
N TYR A 34 -41.03 -10.49 -43.67
CA TYR A 34 -42.06 -11.14 -42.86
C TYR A 34 -42.29 -10.44 -41.50
N PRO A 35 -42.71 -9.17 -41.49
CA PRO A 35 -42.82 -8.38 -40.25
C PRO A 35 -43.83 -8.91 -39.23
N SER A 36 -44.79 -9.70 -39.69
CA SER A 36 -45.84 -10.31 -38.84
C SER A 36 -45.64 -11.81 -38.58
N SER A 37 -44.46 -12.35 -38.91
CA SER A 37 -44.15 -13.76 -38.64
C SER A 37 -44.11 -14.04 -37.14
N PRO A 38 -44.67 -15.17 -36.66
CA PRO A 38 -44.52 -15.55 -35.24
C PRO A 38 -43.08 -15.83 -34.83
N ARG A 39 -42.16 -15.99 -35.79
CA ARG A 39 -40.72 -16.19 -35.55
C ARG A 39 -39.94 -14.86 -35.44
N ARG A 40 -40.62 -13.72 -35.57
CA ARG A 40 -39.95 -12.43 -35.59
C ARG A 40 -39.15 -12.13 -34.29
N ALA A 41 -39.70 -12.48 -33.13
CA ALA A 41 -39.03 -12.31 -31.87
C ALA A 41 -37.75 -13.18 -31.79
N GLN A 42 -37.81 -14.42 -32.24
CA GLN A 42 -36.66 -15.32 -32.30
C GLN A 42 -35.59 -14.78 -33.27
N ALA A 43 -36.00 -14.31 -34.46
CA ALA A 43 -35.08 -13.74 -35.45
C ALA A 43 -34.36 -12.48 -34.91
N LEU A 44 -35.06 -11.62 -34.17
CA LEU A 44 -34.46 -10.47 -33.51
C LEU A 44 -33.47 -10.87 -32.42
N ALA A 45 -33.79 -11.90 -31.63
CA ALA A 45 -32.86 -12.40 -30.60
C ALA A 45 -31.61 -13.02 -31.25
N ASP A 46 -31.76 -13.80 -32.32
CA ASP A 46 -30.65 -14.38 -33.08
C ASP A 46 -29.81 -13.30 -33.78
N LEU A 47 -30.40 -12.20 -34.25
CA LEU A 47 -29.68 -11.04 -34.77
C LEU A 47 -28.84 -10.36 -33.66
N GLY A 48 -29.41 -10.18 -32.47
CA GLY A 48 -28.68 -9.66 -31.32
C GLY A 48 -27.44 -10.50 -30.99
N LEU A 49 -27.60 -11.83 -30.99
CA LEU A 49 -26.51 -12.78 -30.78
C LEU A 49 -25.46 -12.73 -31.91
N ALA A 50 -25.90 -12.68 -33.16
CA ALA A 50 -24.98 -12.60 -34.30
C ALA A 50 -24.12 -11.36 -34.25
N TYR A 51 -24.70 -10.19 -33.99
CA TYR A 51 -23.96 -8.95 -33.88
C TYR A 51 -23.06 -8.88 -32.61
N LEU A 52 -23.46 -9.52 -31.51
CA LEU A 52 -22.60 -9.67 -30.36
C LEU A 52 -21.32 -10.43 -30.70
N ASN A 53 -21.44 -11.55 -31.42
CA ASN A 53 -20.29 -12.34 -31.87
C ASN A 53 -19.45 -11.64 -32.94
N LEU A 54 -20.05 -10.77 -33.74
CA LEU A 54 -19.33 -9.89 -34.68
C LEU A 54 -18.63 -8.71 -33.99
N GLY A 55 -18.82 -8.50 -32.68
CA GLY A 55 -18.26 -7.39 -31.91
C GLY A 55 -19.01 -6.06 -32.10
N ASP A 56 -20.12 -6.04 -32.85
CA ASP A 56 -20.98 -4.86 -33.04
C ASP A 56 -21.99 -4.76 -31.90
N LYS A 57 -21.53 -4.27 -30.76
CA LYS A 57 -22.35 -4.13 -29.54
C LYS A 57 -23.55 -3.20 -29.73
N GLU A 58 -23.41 -2.17 -30.56
CA GLU A 58 -24.47 -1.20 -30.79
C GLU A 58 -25.65 -1.85 -31.51
N LYS A 59 -25.40 -2.59 -32.61
CA LYS A 59 -26.43 -3.32 -33.29
C LYS A 59 -27.02 -4.47 -32.46
N SER A 60 -26.15 -5.15 -31.70
CA SER A 60 -26.60 -6.19 -30.77
C SER A 60 -27.64 -5.65 -29.79
N LEU A 61 -27.30 -4.54 -29.08
CA LEU A 61 -28.23 -3.88 -28.16
C LEU A 61 -29.52 -3.46 -28.84
N LYS A 62 -29.44 -2.88 -30.04
CA LYS A 62 -30.62 -2.48 -30.81
C LYS A 62 -31.58 -3.65 -31.05
N TYR A 63 -31.06 -4.78 -31.49
CA TYR A 63 -31.93 -5.93 -31.79
C TYR A 63 -32.46 -6.61 -30.54
N TYR A 64 -31.67 -6.71 -29.49
CA TYR A 64 -32.13 -7.21 -28.19
C TYR A 64 -33.19 -6.29 -27.57
N ASP A 65 -33.04 -4.97 -27.65
CA ASP A 65 -34.03 -4.00 -27.19
C ASP A 65 -35.37 -4.16 -27.89
N MET A 66 -35.35 -4.36 -29.22
CA MET A 66 -36.54 -4.63 -30.00
C MET A 66 -37.29 -5.91 -29.54
N VAL A 67 -36.57 -6.96 -29.09
CA VAL A 67 -37.20 -8.15 -28.51
C VAL A 67 -37.86 -7.83 -27.17
N VAL A 68 -37.17 -7.15 -26.30
CA VAL A 68 -37.64 -6.79 -24.94
C VAL A 68 -38.87 -5.89 -25.04
N GLU A 69 -38.87 -4.89 -25.94
CA GLU A 69 -40.00 -3.98 -26.14
C GLU A 69 -41.25 -4.67 -26.76
N THR A 70 -41.03 -5.56 -27.73
CA THR A 70 -42.17 -6.16 -28.47
C THR A 70 -42.74 -7.41 -27.81
N ALA A 71 -41.95 -8.13 -27.03
CA ALA A 71 -42.35 -9.39 -26.41
C ALA A 71 -41.75 -9.59 -25.00
N PRO A 72 -41.98 -8.67 -24.02
CA PRO A 72 -41.26 -8.62 -22.74
C PRO A 72 -41.42 -9.87 -21.87
N GLN A 73 -42.51 -10.65 -22.06
CA GLN A 73 -42.78 -11.87 -21.30
C GLN A 73 -42.28 -13.15 -21.96
N SER A 74 -41.66 -13.03 -23.15
CA SER A 74 -41.20 -14.19 -23.92
C SER A 74 -39.88 -14.78 -23.38
N SER A 75 -39.58 -16.02 -23.75
CA SER A 75 -38.28 -16.64 -23.51
C SER A 75 -37.15 -15.91 -24.23
N GLU A 76 -37.44 -15.37 -25.39
CA GLU A 76 -36.54 -14.58 -26.22
C GLU A 76 -36.13 -13.27 -25.51
N ALA A 77 -37.08 -12.59 -24.86
CA ALA A 77 -36.79 -11.39 -24.08
C ALA A 77 -35.89 -11.70 -22.88
N LYS A 78 -36.10 -12.83 -22.20
CA LYS A 78 -35.20 -13.27 -21.12
C LYS A 78 -33.81 -13.56 -21.65
N GLY A 79 -33.68 -14.22 -22.82
CA GLY A 79 -32.38 -14.42 -23.46
C GLY A 79 -31.73 -13.12 -23.91
N ALA A 80 -32.51 -12.18 -24.48
CA ALA A 80 -32.02 -10.85 -24.86
C ALA A 80 -31.49 -10.06 -23.64
N MET A 81 -32.17 -10.11 -22.49
CA MET A 81 -31.71 -9.49 -21.24
C MET A 81 -30.36 -10.05 -20.77
N GLN A 82 -30.08 -11.34 -21.01
CA GLN A 82 -28.76 -11.89 -20.70
C GLN A 82 -27.66 -11.30 -21.61
N GLY A 83 -27.94 -11.18 -22.91
CA GLY A 83 -27.04 -10.55 -23.88
C GLY A 83 -26.80 -9.06 -23.57
N ILE A 84 -27.87 -8.32 -23.27
CA ILE A 84 -27.79 -6.91 -22.83
C ILE A 84 -26.91 -6.79 -21.58
N ARG A 85 -27.13 -7.63 -20.57
CA ARG A 85 -26.31 -7.67 -19.36
C ARG A 85 -24.85 -7.91 -19.67
N GLU A 86 -24.54 -8.87 -20.54
CA GLU A 86 -23.15 -9.18 -20.93
C GLU A 86 -22.46 -7.96 -21.57
N ILE A 87 -23.14 -7.23 -22.42
CA ILE A 87 -22.62 -6.03 -23.08
C ILE A 87 -22.32 -4.95 -22.03
N TYR A 88 -23.29 -4.60 -21.18
CA TYR A 88 -23.11 -3.58 -20.15
C TYR A 88 -22.03 -3.97 -19.14
N VAL A 89 -22.00 -5.23 -18.68
CA VAL A 89 -20.98 -5.74 -17.76
C VAL A 89 -19.59 -5.69 -18.40
N SER A 90 -19.48 -6.06 -19.68
CA SER A 90 -18.19 -6.02 -20.38
C SER A 90 -17.65 -4.59 -20.56
N ASP A 91 -18.52 -3.60 -20.56
CA ASP A 91 -18.18 -2.17 -20.67
C ASP A 91 -18.02 -1.49 -19.30
N GLY A 92 -18.18 -2.24 -18.19
CA GLY A 92 -18.14 -1.68 -16.83
C GLY A 92 -19.32 -0.78 -16.49
N LYS A 93 -20.40 -0.84 -17.24
CA LYS A 93 -21.62 -0.01 -17.13
C LYS A 93 -22.76 -0.75 -16.41
N VAL A 94 -22.44 -1.32 -15.26
CA VAL A 94 -23.41 -2.18 -14.55
C VAL A 94 -24.63 -1.40 -14.06
N ASP A 95 -24.44 -0.17 -13.61
CA ASP A 95 -25.55 0.69 -13.18
C ASP A 95 -26.51 0.99 -14.34
N ASP A 96 -25.98 1.27 -15.54
CA ASP A 96 -26.80 1.47 -16.76
C ASP A 96 -27.64 0.25 -17.08
N TYR A 97 -27.12 -0.98 -16.85
CA TYR A 97 -27.90 -2.21 -17.00
C TYR A 97 -29.08 -2.28 -16.01
N PHE A 98 -28.85 -1.91 -14.75
CA PHE A 98 -29.91 -1.93 -13.75
C PHE A 98 -30.99 -0.88 -14.06
N ASP A 99 -30.59 0.31 -14.49
CA ASP A 99 -31.53 1.35 -14.92
C ASP A 99 -32.32 0.90 -16.14
N TYR A 100 -31.67 0.21 -17.08
CA TYR A 100 -32.35 -0.39 -18.21
C TYR A 100 -33.37 -1.45 -17.76
N ALA A 101 -32.97 -2.39 -16.91
CA ALA A 101 -33.85 -3.47 -16.42
C ALA A 101 -35.06 -2.91 -15.64
N ALA A 102 -34.87 -1.86 -14.84
CA ALA A 102 -35.96 -1.17 -14.16
C ALA A 102 -36.92 -0.49 -15.14
N ARG A 103 -36.39 0.19 -16.17
CA ARG A 103 -37.18 0.85 -17.22
C ARG A 103 -38.09 -0.11 -17.98
N VAL A 104 -37.60 -1.32 -18.27
CA VAL A 104 -38.35 -2.32 -18.98
C VAL A 104 -39.18 -3.26 -18.09
N GLY A 105 -39.16 -3.04 -16.76
CA GLY A 105 -39.93 -3.82 -15.79
C GLY A 105 -39.45 -5.27 -15.62
N MET A 106 -38.17 -5.54 -15.89
CA MET A 106 -37.55 -6.87 -15.81
C MET A 106 -36.49 -6.93 -14.66
N GLU A 107 -36.74 -6.21 -13.57
CA GLU A 107 -35.83 -6.13 -12.40
C GLU A 107 -36.08 -7.20 -11.34
N SER A 108 -37.09 -8.06 -11.48
CA SER A 108 -37.61 -8.96 -10.43
C SER A 108 -36.58 -9.94 -9.83
N ASP A 109 -35.46 -10.20 -10.53
CA ASP A 109 -34.43 -11.13 -10.08
C ASP A 109 -33.17 -10.42 -9.53
N LEU A 110 -33.20 -9.09 -9.38
CA LEU A 110 -32.05 -8.26 -9.03
C LEU A 110 -32.10 -7.83 -7.56
N THR A 111 -31.51 -8.64 -6.69
CA THR A 111 -31.32 -8.26 -5.27
C THR A 111 -30.15 -7.24 -5.14
N ALA A 112 -30.13 -6.50 -4.03
CA ALA A 112 -29.01 -5.60 -3.70
C ALA A 112 -27.67 -6.35 -3.70
N MET A 113 -27.65 -7.60 -3.24
CA MET A 113 -26.48 -8.47 -3.25
C MET A 113 -26.05 -8.85 -4.67
N SER A 114 -27.00 -9.08 -5.58
CA SER A 114 -26.70 -9.35 -7.00
C SER A 114 -26.11 -8.13 -7.69
N ARG A 115 -26.56 -6.92 -7.33
CA ARG A 115 -26.01 -5.65 -7.85
C ARG A 115 -24.56 -5.46 -7.39
N ASP A 116 -24.29 -5.62 -6.09
CA ASP A 116 -22.94 -5.55 -5.50
C ASP A 116 -21.99 -6.49 -6.23
N SER A 117 -22.34 -7.80 -6.28
CA SER A 117 -21.51 -8.83 -6.91
C SER A 117 -21.25 -8.57 -8.40
N LEU A 118 -22.27 -8.14 -9.13
CA LEU A 118 -22.15 -7.90 -10.58
C LEU A 118 -21.30 -6.66 -10.87
N SER A 119 -21.47 -5.60 -10.08
CA SER A 119 -20.67 -4.37 -10.21
C SER A 119 -19.20 -4.62 -9.93
N PHE A 120 -18.90 -5.37 -8.87
CA PHE A 120 -17.52 -5.75 -8.57
C PHE A 120 -16.92 -6.66 -9.63
N ALA A 121 -17.65 -7.71 -10.07
CA ALA A 121 -17.18 -8.65 -11.08
C ALA A 121 -16.84 -7.96 -12.43
N ALA A 122 -17.64 -6.96 -12.81
CA ALA A 122 -17.37 -6.15 -14.00
C ALA A 122 -16.06 -5.35 -13.86
N ALA A 123 -15.89 -4.69 -12.73
CA ALA A 123 -14.66 -3.92 -12.45
C ALA A 123 -13.42 -4.82 -12.37
N GLN A 124 -13.54 -5.98 -11.71
CA GLN A 124 -12.47 -6.97 -11.61
C GLN A 124 -12.09 -7.53 -12.99
N LYS A 125 -13.05 -7.79 -13.88
CA LYS A 125 -12.78 -8.24 -15.25
C LYS A 125 -11.92 -7.25 -16.03
N LEU A 126 -12.21 -5.95 -15.92
CA LEU A 126 -11.41 -4.88 -16.53
C LEU A 126 -9.98 -4.84 -15.94
N TYR A 127 -9.86 -4.99 -14.62
CA TYR A 127 -8.57 -5.03 -13.93
C TYR A 127 -7.71 -6.22 -14.40
N LEU A 128 -8.28 -7.42 -14.43
CA LEU A 128 -7.60 -8.65 -14.89
C LEU A 128 -7.23 -8.60 -16.38
N ALA A 129 -8.02 -7.89 -17.18
CA ALA A 129 -7.72 -7.64 -18.60
C ALA A 129 -6.61 -6.57 -18.82
N GLY A 130 -6.07 -5.98 -17.75
CA GLY A 130 -5.04 -4.94 -17.82
C GLY A 130 -5.55 -3.58 -18.34
N GLN A 131 -6.86 -3.37 -18.37
CA GLN A 131 -7.48 -2.11 -18.79
C GLN A 131 -7.51 -1.14 -17.60
N THR A 132 -6.33 -0.66 -17.19
CA THR A 132 -6.11 0.03 -15.91
C THR A 132 -7.02 1.24 -15.71
N ASP A 133 -7.15 2.12 -16.71
CA ASP A 133 -7.99 3.33 -16.58
C ASP A 133 -9.48 2.99 -16.47
N ALA A 134 -9.95 2.04 -17.28
CA ALA A 134 -11.34 1.59 -17.22
C ALA A 134 -11.64 0.87 -15.90
N ALA A 135 -10.71 0.05 -15.43
CA ALA A 135 -10.80 -0.63 -14.13
C ALA A 135 -10.86 0.37 -12.98
N ALA A 136 -9.95 1.37 -12.95
CA ALA A 136 -9.94 2.42 -11.93
C ALA A 136 -11.27 3.18 -11.88
N LYS A 137 -11.81 3.54 -13.05
CA LYS A 137 -13.12 4.22 -13.14
C LYS A 137 -14.25 3.36 -12.58
N SER A 138 -14.29 2.08 -12.96
CA SER A 138 -15.34 1.14 -12.54
C SER A 138 -15.22 0.79 -11.06
N LEU A 139 -14.00 0.57 -10.54
CA LEU A 139 -13.74 0.31 -9.13
C LEU A 139 -14.08 1.53 -8.26
N ARG A 140 -13.76 2.73 -8.70
CA ARG A 140 -14.14 3.98 -8.00
C ARG A 140 -15.65 4.14 -7.93
N SER A 141 -16.37 3.83 -9.01
CA SER A 141 -17.84 3.82 -9.00
C SER A 141 -18.38 2.80 -8.01
N TYR A 142 -17.79 1.58 -8.00
CA TYR A 142 -18.16 0.54 -7.05
C TYR A 142 -17.98 0.99 -5.60
N VAL A 143 -16.80 1.48 -5.22
CA VAL A 143 -16.51 1.94 -3.84
C VAL A 143 -17.49 3.01 -3.40
N ARG A 144 -17.86 3.94 -4.30
CA ARG A 144 -18.83 4.99 -4.00
C ARG A 144 -20.24 4.47 -3.82
N SER A 145 -20.68 3.53 -4.67
CA SER A 145 -22.04 2.98 -4.68
C SER A 145 -22.26 1.96 -3.56
N TYR A 146 -21.20 1.25 -3.16
CA TYR A 146 -21.25 0.16 -2.17
C TYR A 146 -20.25 0.35 -1.02
N PRO A 147 -20.38 1.42 -0.21
CA PRO A 147 -19.43 1.72 0.89
C PRO A 147 -19.44 0.70 2.03
N LYS A 148 -20.36 -0.27 1.97
CA LYS A 148 -20.47 -1.44 2.86
C LYS A 148 -20.66 -2.72 2.06
N GLY A 149 -20.25 -2.70 0.79
CA GLY A 149 -20.34 -3.83 -0.13
C GLY A 149 -19.48 -5.00 0.32
N TYR A 150 -19.89 -6.19 -0.05
CA TYR A 150 -19.16 -7.41 0.33
C TYR A 150 -17.72 -7.41 -0.22
N TYR A 151 -17.48 -6.80 -1.38
CA TYR A 151 -16.19 -6.74 -2.06
C TYR A 151 -15.46 -5.40 -1.87
N LEU A 152 -15.83 -4.59 -0.86
CA LEU A 152 -15.23 -3.28 -0.67
C LEU A 152 -13.69 -3.34 -0.52
N ASN A 153 -13.19 -4.29 0.28
CA ASN A 153 -11.76 -4.44 0.51
C ASN A 153 -11.01 -4.84 -0.77
N ASP A 154 -11.58 -5.77 -1.55
CA ASP A 154 -11.02 -6.19 -2.83
C ASP A 154 -11.00 -5.03 -3.82
N ALA A 155 -12.11 -4.26 -3.88
CA ALA A 155 -12.23 -3.11 -4.77
C ALA A 155 -11.22 -2.00 -4.42
N LEU A 156 -11.06 -1.67 -3.14
CA LEU A 156 -10.06 -0.70 -2.67
C LEU A 156 -8.63 -1.17 -2.99
N TYR A 157 -8.35 -2.45 -2.79
CA TYR A 157 -7.03 -3.02 -3.11
C TYR A 157 -6.71 -2.90 -4.61
N PHE A 158 -7.62 -3.33 -5.48
CA PHE A 158 -7.42 -3.22 -6.93
C PHE A 158 -7.39 -1.77 -7.41
N LEU A 159 -8.19 -0.89 -6.80
CA LEU A 159 -8.19 0.53 -7.13
C LEU A 159 -6.85 1.20 -6.78
N SER A 160 -6.31 0.91 -5.59
CA SER A 160 -5.00 1.42 -5.19
C SER A 160 -3.88 0.95 -6.12
N ASP A 161 -3.93 -0.31 -6.58
CA ASP A 161 -2.96 -0.84 -7.55
C ASP A 161 -3.11 -0.16 -8.93
N CYS A 162 -4.34 0.12 -9.38
CA CYS A 162 -4.56 0.91 -10.58
C CYS A 162 -3.90 2.29 -10.48
N TYR A 163 -4.11 3.01 -9.39
CA TYR A 163 -3.51 4.33 -9.17
C TYR A 163 -1.98 4.29 -9.12
N LEU A 164 -1.40 3.25 -8.52
CA LEU A 164 0.05 3.07 -8.52
C LEU A 164 0.61 2.83 -9.93
N ARG A 165 -0.10 2.06 -10.76
CA ARG A 165 0.29 1.80 -12.15
C ARG A 165 0.17 3.03 -13.05
N THR A 166 -0.80 3.91 -12.80
CA THR A 166 -0.98 5.16 -13.56
C THR A 166 -0.15 6.32 -13.01
N GLY A 167 0.50 6.14 -11.85
CA GLY A 167 1.32 7.17 -11.21
C GLY A 167 0.51 8.18 -10.39
N GLU A 168 -0.75 7.92 -10.13
CA GLU A 168 -1.66 8.73 -9.30
C GLU A 168 -1.39 8.44 -7.81
N ARG A 169 -0.18 8.81 -7.36
CA ARG A 169 0.37 8.43 -6.04
C ARG A 169 -0.49 8.96 -4.88
N GLY A 170 -1.04 10.15 -4.99
CA GLY A 170 -1.90 10.73 -3.97
C GLY A 170 -3.17 9.92 -3.76
N ASP A 171 -3.87 9.60 -4.86
CA ASP A 171 -5.09 8.79 -4.83
C ASP A 171 -4.81 7.37 -4.32
N ALA A 172 -3.63 6.82 -4.65
CA ALA A 172 -3.19 5.53 -4.14
C ALA A 172 -3.05 5.54 -2.61
N ILE A 173 -2.39 6.57 -2.04
CA ILE A 173 -2.23 6.71 -0.60
C ILE A 173 -3.58 6.88 0.10
N GLU A 174 -4.49 7.69 -0.46
CA GLU A 174 -5.83 7.87 0.10
C GLU A 174 -6.62 6.55 0.12
N THR A 175 -6.60 5.82 -1.00
CA THR A 175 -7.28 4.53 -1.13
C THR A 175 -6.69 3.46 -0.20
N LEU A 176 -5.36 3.38 -0.09
CA LEU A 176 -4.69 2.49 0.85
C LEU A 176 -5.00 2.85 2.32
N THR A 177 -5.11 4.14 2.63
CA THR A 177 -5.47 4.62 3.96
C THR A 177 -6.90 4.22 4.31
N GLU A 178 -7.84 4.36 3.37
CA GLU A 178 -9.21 3.91 3.52
C GLU A 178 -9.26 2.39 3.78
N LEU A 179 -8.55 1.59 2.98
CA LEU A 179 -8.48 0.14 3.15
C LEU A 179 -7.86 -0.27 4.50
N ALA A 180 -6.79 0.41 4.93
CA ALA A 180 -6.17 0.21 6.25
C ALA A 180 -7.10 0.60 7.42
N GLY A 181 -8.15 1.36 7.15
CA GLY A 181 -9.21 1.72 8.09
C GLY A 181 -10.33 0.68 8.21
N GLN A 182 -10.46 -0.27 7.26
CA GLN A 182 -11.53 -1.28 7.24
C GLN A 182 -11.34 -2.45 8.25
N GLY A 183 -10.36 -2.34 9.14
CA GLY A 183 -9.99 -3.41 10.06
C GLY A 183 -9.06 -4.46 9.43
N THR A 184 -8.73 -5.50 10.22
CA THR A 184 -7.80 -6.54 9.78
C THR A 184 -8.45 -7.44 8.74
N ASN A 185 -7.84 -7.56 7.58
CA ASN A 185 -8.28 -8.36 6.45
C ASN A 185 -7.07 -8.98 5.73
N GLN A 186 -7.33 -9.74 4.67
CA GLN A 186 -6.30 -10.45 3.90
C GLN A 186 -5.23 -9.55 3.26
N TYR A 187 -5.52 -8.26 3.08
CA TYR A 187 -4.62 -7.29 2.46
C TYR A 187 -3.82 -6.47 3.48
N SER A 188 -4.13 -6.57 4.78
CA SER A 188 -3.64 -5.65 5.81
C SER A 188 -2.12 -5.51 5.83
N VAL A 189 -1.37 -6.61 5.73
CA VAL A 189 0.11 -6.55 5.71
C VAL A 189 0.60 -5.81 4.47
N THR A 190 0.22 -6.27 3.28
CA THR A 190 0.67 -5.67 2.00
C THR A 190 0.28 -4.19 1.87
N VAL A 191 -0.93 -3.85 2.32
CA VAL A 191 -1.44 -2.47 2.30
C VAL A 191 -0.63 -1.57 3.23
N LEU A 192 -0.37 -2.02 4.45
CA LEU A 192 0.38 -1.23 5.43
C LEU A 192 1.87 -1.12 5.08
N GLU A 193 2.48 -2.17 4.52
CA GLU A 193 3.83 -2.10 3.94
C GLU A 193 3.91 -1.01 2.86
N LYS A 194 2.96 -1.04 1.91
CA LYS A 194 2.95 -0.08 0.81
C LYS A 194 2.63 1.33 1.28
N LEU A 195 1.66 1.49 2.17
CA LEU A 195 1.28 2.78 2.74
C LEU A 195 2.43 3.42 3.52
N SER A 196 3.12 2.64 4.38
CA SER A 196 4.24 3.14 5.15
C SER A 196 5.42 3.56 4.28
N GLU A 197 5.74 2.79 3.22
CA GLU A 197 6.78 3.11 2.24
C GLU A 197 6.45 4.43 1.52
N LEU A 198 5.26 4.52 0.91
CA LEU A 198 4.83 5.68 0.13
C LEU A 198 4.78 6.96 0.96
N THR A 199 4.20 6.90 2.15
CA THR A 199 4.09 8.05 3.05
C THR A 199 5.45 8.50 3.60
N TYR A 200 6.36 7.55 3.87
CA TYR A 200 7.72 7.87 4.29
C TYR A 200 8.51 8.57 3.18
N GLU A 201 8.44 8.08 1.94
CA GLU A 201 9.09 8.69 0.78
C GLU A 201 8.55 10.10 0.50
N ASP A 202 7.25 10.32 0.68
CA ASP A 202 6.58 11.61 0.52
C ASP A 202 6.82 12.55 1.73
N LYS A 203 7.62 12.11 2.72
CA LYS A 203 7.92 12.84 3.95
C LYS A 203 6.69 13.12 4.82
N ARG A 204 5.63 12.35 4.65
CA ARG A 204 4.43 12.34 5.51
C ARG A 204 4.72 11.44 6.73
N TYR A 205 5.70 11.84 7.52
CA TYR A 205 6.31 10.97 8.53
C TYR A 205 5.36 10.53 9.64
N ASP A 206 4.39 11.35 10.01
CA ASP A 206 3.39 10.98 11.02
C ASP A 206 2.48 9.85 10.51
N GLU A 207 2.09 9.91 9.25
CA GLU A 207 1.28 8.87 8.62
C GLU A 207 2.09 7.59 8.41
N ALA A 208 3.35 7.74 8.00
CA ALA A 208 4.27 6.62 7.91
C ALA A 208 4.47 5.91 9.26
N ALA A 209 4.69 6.68 10.33
CA ALA A 209 4.82 6.14 11.67
C ALA A 209 3.56 5.39 12.12
N ALA A 210 2.38 5.96 11.87
CA ALA A 210 1.11 5.31 12.18
C ALA A 210 0.89 4.02 11.37
N ALA A 211 1.28 4.01 10.08
CA ALA A 211 1.18 2.82 9.23
C ALA A 211 2.14 1.72 9.67
N PHE A 212 3.42 2.05 9.96
CA PHE A 212 4.40 1.11 10.50
C PHE A 212 3.95 0.52 11.84
N ARG A 213 3.39 1.34 12.72
CA ARG A 213 2.91 0.86 14.03
C ARG A 213 1.74 -0.12 13.88
N LYS A 214 0.80 0.17 12.97
CA LYS A 214 -0.28 -0.78 12.63
C LYS A 214 0.27 -2.05 11.96
N LEU A 215 1.29 -1.91 11.10
CA LEU A 215 1.94 -3.04 10.44
C LEU A 215 2.52 -4.04 11.46
N TYR A 216 3.16 -3.53 12.51
CA TYR A 216 3.64 -4.37 13.63
C TYR A 216 2.51 -5.23 14.23
N ASP A 217 1.32 -4.65 14.42
CA ASP A 217 0.20 -5.36 15.05
C ASP A 217 -0.37 -6.49 14.17
N VAL A 218 -0.32 -6.35 12.85
CA VAL A 218 -0.90 -7.33 11.92
C VAL A 218 0.11 -8.33 11.36
N THR A 219 1.42 -8.04 11.48
CA THR A 219 2.48 -8.90 10.97
C THR A 219 2.71 -10.09 11.91
N THR A 220 2.80 -11.29 11.34
CA THR A 220 2.91 -12.53 12.09
C THR A 220 4.35 -13.05 12.24
N THR A 221 5.26 -12.58 11.38
CA THR A 221 6.68 -13.00 11.42
C THR A 221 7.49 -12.12 12.34
N VAL A 222 8.48 -12.70 13.03
CA VAL A 222 9.38 -11.93 13.91
C VAL A 222 10.13 -10.87 13.13
N ALA A 223 10.73 -11.21 11.98
CA ALA A 223 11.45 -10.26 11.15
C ALA A 223 10.58 -9.09 10.69
N GLY A 224 9.35 -9.37 10.23
CA GLY A 224 8.41 -8.33 9.80
C GLY A 224 8.01 -7.40 10.96
N ARG A 225 7.86 -7.92 12.19
CA ARG A 225 7.61 -7.09 13.37
C ARG A 225 8.80 -6.20 13.72
N GLU A 226 10.01 -6.74 13.68
CA GLU A 226 11.24 -5.98 13.90
C GLU A 226 11.40 -4.86 12.87
N ASP A 227 11.15 -5.16 11.58
CA ASP A 227 11.21 -4.18 10.50
C ASP A 227 10.15 -3.08 10.65
N ALA A 228 8.91 -3.46 10.95
CA ALA A 228 7.81 -2.54 11.18
C ALA A 228 8.10 -1.61 12.36
N MET A 229 8.59 -2.15 13.48
CA MET A 229 8.90 -1.33 14.66
C MET A 229 10.10 -0.40 14.41
N THR A 230 11.10 -0.88 13.66
CA THR A 230 12.23 -0.05 13.23
C THR A 230 11.78 1.08 12.31
N GLY A 231 10.86 0.79 11.38
CA GLY A 231 10.22 1.78 10.52
C GLY A 231 9.44 2.84 11.32
N TYR A 232 8.68 2.41 12.32
CA TYR A 232 7.95 3.30 13.24
C TYR A 232 8.89 4.28 13.97
N VAL A 233 9.97 3.76 14.56
CA VAL A 233 10.99 4.60 15.23
C VAL A 233 11.57 5.61 14.25
N ARG A 234 12.04 5.16 13.09
CA ARG A 234 12.69 6.03 12.11
C ARG A 234 11.77 7.08 11.51
N ALA A 235 10.50 6.72 11.25
CA ALA A 235 9.50 7.67 10.79
C ALA A 235 9.21 8.74 11.84
N THR A 236 9.05 8.37 13.12
CA THR A 236 8.83 9.30 14.21
C THR A 236 10.01 10.27 14.36
N LEU A 237 11.24 9.76 14.28
CA LEU A 237 12.45 10.60 14.37
C LEU A 237 12.61 11.52 13.15
N ALA A 238 12.28 11.04 11.97
CA ALA A 238 12.33 11.84 10.74
C ALA A 238 11.32 12.99 10.73
N GLY A 239 10.18 12.83 11.41
CA GLY A 239 9.18 13.87 11.62
C GLY A 239 9.68 15.03 12.49
N GLY A 240 10.70 14.82 13.32
CA GLY A 240 11.36 15.85 14.11
C GLY A 240 10.55 16.40 15.28
N ASP A 241 9.40 15.81 15.60
CA ASP A 241 8.56 16.23 16.74
C ASP A 241 9.07 15.60 18.04
N ALA A 242 9.83 16.38 18.81
CA ALA A 242 10.40 15.96 20.09
C ALA A 242 9.33 15.48 21.11
N SER A 243 8.09 15.99 21.02
CA SER A 243 7.02 15.61 21.94
C SER A 243 6.58 14.14 21.78
N LYS A 244 6.86 13.51 20.64
CA LYS A 244 6.50 12.12 20.33
C LYS A 244 7.58 11.11 20.75
N ILE A 245 8.82 11.56 20.99
CA ILE A 245 9.96 10.66 21.21
C ILE A 245 9.80 9.82 22.47
N GLU A 246 9.37 10.42 23.59
CA GLU A 246 9.20 9.70 24.85
C GLU A 246 8.10 8.65 24.74
N ALA A 247 6.95 9.00 24.16
CA ALA A 247 5.83 8.08 23.95
C ALA A 247 6.21 6.92 23.01
N MET A 248 6.92 7.22 21.92
CA MET A 248 7.44 6.22 20.99
C MET A 248 8.41 5.27 21.68
N ALA A 249 9.36 5.78 22.46
CA ALA A 249 10.33 4.95 23.17
C ALA A 249 9.67 4.04 24.21
N ALA A 250 8.66 4.55 24.91
CA ALA A 250 7.86 3.76 25.86
C ALA A 250 7.05 2.66 25.15
N ASP A 251 6.43 2.97 24.02
CA ASP A 251 5.69 1.99 23.21
C ASP A 251 6.62 0.87 22.73
N VAL A 252 7.78 1.22 22.15
CA VAL A 252 8.78 0.23 21.69
C VAL A 252 9.27 -0.65 22.86
N ALA A 253 9.54 -0.06 24.02
CA ALA A 253 10.00 -0.81 25.20
C ALA A 253 8.93 -1.78 25.76
N ALA A 254 7.65 -1.49 25.53
CA ALA A 254 6.56 -2.36 25.96
C ALA A 254 6.39 -3.61 25.07
N HIS A 255 7.08 -3.68 23.93
CA HIS A 255 6.97 -4.77 22.97
C HIS A 255 8.28 -5.59 22.92
N PRO A 256 8.32 -6.80 23.55
CA PRO A 256 9.55 -7.58 23.64
C PRO A 256 10.14 -8.03 22.31
N ASP A 257 9.30 -8.15 21.28
CA ASP A 257 9.62 -8.56 19.92
C ASP A 257 9.77 -7.36 18.96
N ALA A 258 9.98 -6.16 19.51
CA ALA A 258 10.27 -4.95 18.73
C ALA A 258 11.62 -5.00 17.97
N GLY A 259 12.49 -5.94 18.35
CA GLY A 259 13.82 -6.09 17.79
C GLY A 259 14.88 -5.17 18.43
N ALA A 260 16.12 -5.64 18.42
CA ALA A 260 17.23 -4.96 19.08
C ALA A 260 17.53 -3.57 18.48
N VAL A 261 17.29 -3.38 17.18
CA VAL A 261 17.53 -2.12 16.48
C VAL A 261 16.54 -1.05 16.93
N ALA A 262 15.26 -1.34 16.90
CA ALA A 262 14.21 -0.41 17.32
C ALA A 262 14.37 -0.03 18.80
N LEU A 263 14.61 -1.00 19.67
CA LEU A 263 14.85 -0.79 21.11
C LEU A 263 16.05 0.13 21.35
N ARG A 264 17.13 -0.05 20.60
CA ARG A 264 18.34 0.75 20.74
C ARG A 264 18.17 2.16 20.20
N GLU A 265 17.66 2.30 18.97
CA GLU A 265 17.45 3.61 18.33
C GLU A 265 16.45 4.48 19.13
N SER A 266 15.33 3.91 19.59
CA SER A 266 14.32 4.64 20.37
C SER A 266 14.83 5.07 21.74
N LYS A 267 15.52 4.16 22.46
CA LYS A 267 16.12 4.45 23.78
C LYS A 267 17.20 5.54 23.67
N PHE A 268 18.01 5.49 22.61
CA PHE A 268 19.03 6.51 22.38
C PHE A 268 18.41 7.87 22.08
N ALA A 269 17.40 7.92 21.21
CA ALA A 269 16.69 9.17 20.91
C ALA A 269 16.03 9.78 22.15
N TRP A 270 15.46 8.96 23.02
CA TRP A 270 14.90 9.44 24.28
C TRP A 270 15.99 9.97 25.23
N ALA A 271 17.12 9.28 25.34
CA ALA A 271 18.26 9.77 26.14
C ALA A 271 18.81 11.13 25.63
N GLU A 272 18.90 11.29 24.30
CA GLU A 272 19.27 12.57 23.68
C GLU A 272 18.26 13.69 23.99
N LEU A 273 16.97 13.40 23.95
CA LEU A 273 15.91 14.35 24.32
C LEU A 273 16.04 14.79 25.78
N LEU A 274 16.24 13.83 26.70
CA LEU A 274 16.46 14.13 28.13
C LEU A 274 17.70 14.99 28.35
N ARG A 275 18.78 14.73 27.60
CA ARG A 275 20.00 15.55 27.67
C ARG A 275 19.75 16.97 27.16
N GLN A 276 18.98 17.14 26.11
CA GLN A 276 18.62 18.49 25.60
C GLN A 276 17.70 19.24 26.54
N GLN A 277 16.90 18.56 27.35
CA GLN A 277 16.05 19.12 28.40
C GLN A 277 16.78 19.36 29.72
N ASP A 278 18.13 19.23 29.76
CA ASP A 278 18.98 19.30 30.96
C ASP A 278 18.68 18.25 32.04
N ARG A 279 17.93 17.17 31.69
CA ARG A 279 17.66 16.03 32.56
C ARG A 279 18.78 14.99 32.47
N ARG A 280 20.03 15.46 32.72
CA ARG A 280 21.25 14.65 32.50
C ARG A 280 21.28 13.37 33.31
N ALA A 281 20.83 13.40 34.57
CA ALA A 281 20.84 12.19 35.41
C ALA A 281 19.97 11.06 34.84
N ASP A 282 18.84 11.40 34.24
CA ASP A 282 17.95 10.42 33.60
C ASP A 282 18.55 9.94 32.27
N ALA A 283 19.08 10.84 31.45
CA ALA A 283 19.79 10.49 30.22
C ALA A 283 20.93 9.49 30.46
N VAL A 284 21.76 9.73 31.49
CA VAL A 284 22.91 8.88 31.83
C VAL A 284 22.48 7.47 32.26
N LYS A 285 21.31 7.29 32.87
CA LYS A 285 20.76 5.94 33.15
C LYS A 285 20.57 5.15 31.86
N LEU A 286 19.92 5.78 30.88
CA LEU A 286 19.67 5.13 29.56
C LEU A 286 20.97 4.90 28.78
N TYR A 287 21.91 5.86 28.83
CA TYR A 287 23.23 5.69 28.20
C TYR A 287 24.02 4.53 28.80
N ARG A 288 23.96 4.28 30.10
CA ARG A 288 24.63 3.13 30.72
C ARG A 288 24.08 1.79 30.21
N GLU A 289 22.79 1.70 30.01
CA GLU A 289 22.17 0.50 29.43
C GLU A 289 22.63 0.28 27.99
N LEU A 290 22.61 1.33 27.16
CA LEU A 290 23.05 1.30 25.77
C LEU A 290 24.55 1.01 25.62
N ALA A 291 25.38 1.52 26.56
CA ALA A 291 26.82 1.31 26.57
C ALA A 291 27.24 -0.16 26.77
N ALA A 292 26.31 -1.06 27.03
CA ALA A 292 26.58 -2.50 27.04
C ALA A 292 27.05 -3.01 25.66
N ASP A 293 26.53 -2.45 24.57
CA ASP A 293 26.90 -2.78 23.19
C ASP A 293 27.62 -1.63 22.50
N VAL A 294 28.90 -1.42 22.82
CA VAL A 294 29.70 -0.32 22.23
C VAL A 294 30.02 -0.49 20.74
N ARG A 295 29.77 -1.67 20.14
CA ARG A 295 29.97 -1.88 18.69
C ARG A 295 28.88 -1.22 17.89
N SER A 296 27.69 -1.05 18.46
CA SER A 296 26.62 -0.29 17.83
C SER A 296 26.93 1.21 17.85
N LYS A 297 26.32 1.95 16.91
CA LYS A 297 26.49 3.41 16.80
C LYS A 297 25.99 4.10 18.07
N GLU A 298 24.81 3.74 18.51
CA GLU A 298 24.14 4.29 19.69
C GLU A 298 24.88 3.90 20.97
N GLY A 299 25.37 2.67 21.07
CA GLY A 299 26.12 2.19 22.22
C GLY A 299 27.51 2.83 22.34
N SER A 300 28.23 3.06 21.23
CA SER A 300 29.47 3.83 21.22
C SER A 300 29.25 5.25 21.68
N ALA A 301 28.21 5.92 21.17
CA ALA A 301 27.86 7.29 21.58
C ALA A 301 27.46 7.35 23.05
N ALA A 302 26.61 6.43 23.48
CA ALA A 302 26.13 6.34 24.86
C ALA A 302 27.29 6.14 25.85
N ALA A 303 28.22 5.25 25.52
CA ALA A 303 29.42 5.03 26.36
C ALA A 303 30.25 6.30 26.47
N TYR A 304 30.44 7.03 25.36
CA TYR A 304 31.14 8.33 25.43
C TYR A 304 30.42 9.32 26.34
N TYR A 305 29.09 9.45 26.28
CA TYR A 305 28.37 10.37 27.18
C TYR A 305 28.44 9.95 28.65
N VAL A 306 28.59 8.66 28.95
CA VAL A 306 28.86 8.19 30.31
C VAL A 306 30.29 8.62 30.78
N LEU A 307 31.28 8.58 29.87
CA LEU A 307 32.66 9.10 30.19
C LEU A 307 32.63 10.60 30.44
N GLU A 308 31.90 11.36 29.61
CA GLU A 308 31.72 12.81 29.75
C GLU A 308 31.07 13.17 31.10
N ASP A 309 30.01 12.45 31.51
CA ASP A 309 29.37 12.61 32.83
C ASP A 309 30.34 12.36 33.99
N THR A 310 31.22 11.34 33.88
CA THR A 310 32.19 11.01 34.88
C THR A 310 33.26 12.11 34.97
N PHE A 311 33.71 12.64 33.84
CA PHE A 311 34.65 13.76 33.76
C PHE A 311 34.10 15.04 34.38
N GLU A 312 32.84 15.38 34.09
CA GLU A 312 32.18 16.58 34.62
C GLU A 312 32.02 16.49 36.16
N LYS A 313 31.84 15.30 36.70
CA LYS A 313 31.82 15.05 38.16
C LYS A 313 33.16 15.23 38.85
N GLY A 314 34.25 15.43 38.11
CA GLY A 314 35.55 15.73 38.63
C GLY A 314 36.42 14.53 39.02
N ASP A 315 35.98 13.31 38.75
CA ASP A 315 36.76 12.09 39.03
C ASP A 315 37.69 11.75 37.87
N MET A 316 38.84 12.43 37.81
CA MET A 316 39.81 12.32 36.71
C MET A 316 40.43 10.92 36.59
N ASP A 317 40.77 10.27 37.73
CA ASP A 317 41.38 8.95 37.73
C ASP A 317 40.41 7.87 37.24
N LYS A 318 39.15 7.97 37.65
CA LYS A 318 38.11 7.08 37.18
C LYS A 318 37.81 7.30 35.72
N THR A 319 37.77 8.55 35.24
CA THR A 319 37.53 8.89 33.83
C THR A 319 38.66 8.33 32.96
N GLU A 320 39.93 8.50 33.35
CA GLU A 320 41.08 7.95 32.63
C GLU A 320 40.97 6.43 32.47
N LYS A 321 40.77 5.70 33.59
CA LYS A 321 40.58 4.24 33.56
C LYS A 321 39.40 3.81 32.67
N ALA A 322 38.29 4.52 32.75
CA ALA A 322 37.11 4.23 31.98
C ALA A 322 37.33 4.47 30.49
N ILE A 323 38.10 5.48 30.07
CA ILE A 323 38.43 5.72 28.66
C ILE A 323 39.28 4.58 28.09
N PHE A 324 40.29 4.10 28.84
CA PHE A 324 41.09 2.96 28.40
C PHE A 324 40.26 1.70 28.30
N ALA A 325 39.42 1.39 29.29
CA ALA A 325 38.51 0.25 29.22
C ALA A 325 37.49 0.35 28.06
N TYR A 326 37.04 1.54 27.72
CA TYR A 326 36.20 1.79 26.55
C TYR A 326 36.95 1.50 25.24
N SER A 327 38.21 1.94 25.13
CA SER A 327 39.03 1.71 23.93
C SER A 327 39.26 0.23 23.61
N GLU A 328 39.36 -0.61 24.62
CA GLU A 328 39.55 -2.08 24.48
C GLU A 328 38.30 -2.81 23.97
N ARG A 329 37.14 -2.18 24.00
CA ARG A 329 35.85 -2.79 23.60
C ARG A 329 35.50 -2.57 22.13
N GLU A 330 36.44 -2.09 21.32
CA GLU A 330 36.26 -1.86 19.87
C GLU A 330 35.08 -0.93 19.53
N PRO A 331 35.00 0.26 20.14
CA PRO A 331 33.96 1.22 19.80
C PRO A 331 34.17 1.79 18.40
N GLN A 332 33.11 2.44 17.84
CA GLN A 332 33.23 3.12 16.56
C GLN A 332 34.31 4.25 16.61
N ALA A 333 35.10 4.31 15.52
CA ALA A 333 36.29 5.19 15.44
C ALA A 333 36.02 6.67 15.80
N TYR A 334 34.88 7.20 15.38
CA TYR A 334 34.49 8.58 15.70
C TYR A 334 34.36 8.81 17.21
N TRP A 335 33.68 7.93 17.92
CA TRP A 335 33.46 8.04 19.36
C TRP A 335 34.72 7.71 20.15
N LEU A 336 35.54 6.79 19.67
CA LEU A 336 36.87 6.52 20.22
C LEU A 336 37.76 7.76 20.16
N ALA A 337 37.77 8.44 19.01
CA ALA A 337 38.53 9.67 18.84
C ALA A 337 38.06 10.79 19.82
N LYS A 338 36.75 10.93 20.01
CA LYS A 338 36.17 11.85 21.01
C LYS A 338 36.60 11.49 22.43
N ALA A 339 36.62 10.20 22.77
CA ALA A 339 37.08 9.74 24.08
C ALA A 339 38.57 10.07 24.34
N PHE A 340 39.43 9.93 23.31
CA PHE A 340 40.86 10.37 23.46
C PHE A 340 41.03 11.88 23.52
N ILE A 341 40.13 12.68 22.91
CA ILE A 341 40.15 14.14 23.14
C ILE A 341 39.80 14.43 24.58
N LEU A 342 38.77 13.78 25.11
CA LEU A 342 38.42 13.91 26.55
C LEU A 342 39.56 13.46 27.47
N LEU A 343 40.33 12.42 27.12
CA LEU A 343 41.50 11.98 27.83
C LEU A 343 42.58 13.09 27.89
N GLY A 344 42.77 13.81 26.79
CA GLY A 344 43.65 14.98 26.78
C GLY A 344 43.22 16.06 27.78
N ASP A 345 41.90 16.28 27.90
CA ASP A 345 41.36 17.25 28.88
C ASP A 345 41.46 16.73 30.33
N VAL A 346 41.36 15.41 30.54
CA VAL A 346 41.67 14.77 31.85
C VAL A 346 43.08 15.07 32.27
N TYR A 347 44.07 14.87 31.38
CA TYR A 347 45.48 15.17 31.72
C TYR A 347 45.75 16.65 32.00
N VAL A 348 45.08 17.55 31.25
CA VAL A 348 45.14 18.99 31.55
C VAL A 348 44.62 19.26 32.97
N ARG A 349 43.50 18.72 33.38
CA ARG A 349 42.95 18.90 34.74
C ARG A 349 43.83 18.26 35.84
N LYS A 350 44.54 17.18 35.50
CA LYS A 350 45.53 16.54 36.40
C LYS A 350 46.87 17.30 36.49
N GLY A 351 47.09 18.32 35.65
CA GLY A 351 48.35 19.05 35.55
C GLY A 351 49.45 18.31 34.79
N ASP A 352 49.14 17.17 34.13
CA ASP A 352 50.10 16.39 33.34
C ASP A 352 50.17 16.92 31.91
N ASN A 353 50.93 18.00 31.74
CA ASN A 353 51.09 18.65 30.43
C ASN A 353 51.82 17.79 29.39
N PHE A 354 52.60 16.81 29.81
CA PHE A 354 53.29 15.90 28.88
C PHE A 354 52.31 14.94 28.27
N GLN A 355 51.55 14.23 29.06
CA GLN A 355 50.51 13.29 28.57
C GLN A 355 49.41 14.03 27.79
N ALA A 356 49.01 15.23 28.20
CA ALA A 356 48.07 16.04 27.49
C ALA A 356 48.51 16.34 26.03
N ARG A 357 49.79 16.70 25.84
CA ARG A 357 50.39 16.95 24.52
C ARG A 357 50.52 15.66 23.72
N ALA A 358 50.99 14.57 24.30
CA ALA A 358 51.11 13.27 23.66
C ALA A 358 49.76 12.73 23.13
N THR A 359 48.73 12.82 23.97
CA THR A 359 47.36 12.37 23.59
C THR A 359 46.77 13.25 22.51
N ARG A 360 47.00 14.56 22.51
CA ARG A 360 46.57 15.47 21.44
C ARG A 360 47.32 15.26 20.13
N ALA A 361 48.63 14.89 20.18
CA ALA A 361 49.43 14.57 19.01
C ALA A 361 48.94 13.23 18.33
N SER A 362 48.56 12.24 19.12
CA SER A 362 47.99 10.99 18.63
C SER A 362 46.66 11.18 17.84
N ARG A 363 45.98 12.30 18.08
CA ARG A 363 44.76 12.71 17.32
C ARG A 363 45.03 12.90 15.82
N THR A 364 46.22 13.32 15.42
CA THR A 364 46.60 13.49 14.01
C THR A 364 46.77 12.15 13.27
N ALA A 365 46.99 11.06 14.01
CA ALA A 365 47.09 9.72 13.47
C ALA A 365 45.68 9.06 13.20
N ILE A 366 44.65 9.50 13.97
CA ILE A 366 43.27 9.10 13.75
C ILE A 366 42.67 10.10 12.75
N ARG A 367 42.66 9.76 11.45
CA ARG A 367 41.92 10.55 10.45
C ARG A 367 40.43 10.58 10.83
N LEU A 368 40.01 11.64 11.55
CA LEU A 368 38.61 11.94 11.70
C LEU A 368 38.05 12.26 10.30
N PRO A 369 36.95 11.64 9.88
CA PRO A 369 36.21 12.13 8.70
C PRO A 369 35.83 13.59 9.02
N THR A 370 36.28 14.52 8.17
CA THR A 370 35.84 15.91 8.21
C THR A 370 34.31 15.93 8.29
N THR A 371 33.80 16.76 9.20
CA THR A 371 32.35 17.00 9.37
C THR A 371 31.71 17.34 8.04
N GLY A 372 31.25 16.32 7.34
CA GLY A 372 30.46 16.40 6.12
C GLY A 372 29.12 15.79 6.39
N SER A 373 28.11 16.63 6.41
CA SER A 373 26.69 16.37 6.21
C SER A 373 26.25 14.90 6.36
N TRP A 374 25.47 14.63 7.37
CA TRP A 374 24.66 13.42 7.48
C TRP A 374 23.63 13.40 6.36
N THR A 375 24.02 12.90 5.19
CA THR A 375 23.10 12.65 4.08
C THR A 375 23.06 11.16 3.79
N LYS A 376 21.87 10.60 3.98
CA LYS A 376 21.29 9.35 3.44
C LYS A 376 22.09 8.04 3.61
N PRO A 377 21.48 7.01 4.18
CA PRO A 377 21.88 5.63 3.86
C PRO A 377 21.57 5.38 2.37
N ARG A 378 22.59 5.02 1.60
CA ARG A 378 22.40 4.50 0.23
C ARG A 378 21.64 3.19 0.31
N ASN A 379 20.49 3.14 -0.36
CA ASN A 379 19.82 1.89 -0.69
C ASN A 379 20.80 0.95 -1.38
N GLY A 380 21.15 -0.13 -0.69
CA GLY A 380 21.78 -1.29 -1.28
C GLY A 380 20.70 -2.22 -1.80
N SER A 381 20.31 -2.05 -3.07
CA SER A 381 19.67 -3.10 -3.85
C SER A 381 20.13 -2.95 -5.29
N GLN A 382 21.21 -3.66 -5.62
CA GLN A 382 21.50 -4.16 -6.95
C GLN A 382 22.40 -5.38 -6.76
N ASN A 383 21.76 -6.53 -6.80
CA ASN A 383 22.04 -7.68 -7.69
C ASN A 383 21.01 -8.77 -7.38
#